data_1502e6f1edb3b3025f9342da3dad93b6
#
_entry.id   1502e6f1edb3b3025f9342da3dad93b6
#
_cell.length_a   1.000
_cell.length_b   1.000
_cell.length_c   1.000
_cell.angle_alpha   90.00
_cell.angle_beta   90.00
_cell.angle_gamma   90.00
#
_symmetry.space_group_name_H-M   'P 1'
#
loop_
_entity.id
_entity.type
_entity.pdbx_description
1 polymer ?
#
loop_
_entity_poly.entity_id
_entity_poly.type
_entity_poly.pdbx_seq_one_letter_code
_entity_poly.pdbx_strand_id
1 'polypeptide(L)'
;MSKGRVDASKWRILSFPMGDGQTWTWEEPKARIESSVNGLALTVDPFTRRHDQVHMFDDPKQLYGSTRTFPVSPDRVTVFEVEMGCETYRSNAGDLRDAFAGFILMDFSTGMIFDFISTGQKIGAIYERLLIPRVTDEETAFTYLIEAPFSGIRTEPGKLHQYSIRIDAAKRRAEWFADGKTFFKAEGVPVEPKEIMVGWGLFTLNPVDPVKGSVSVHGQGATGVWKNFRYYLTSTQD
;
A
#
# COMPACT_ATOMS: atom_id res chain seq x y z
N MET A 1 -25.12 15.29 2.11
CA MET A 1 -24.15 14.26 2.52
C MET A 1 -22.98 14.97 3.17
N SER A 2 -22.69 14.71 4.43
CA SER A 2 -21.56 15.33 5.11
C SER A 2 -20.28 14.76 4.49
N LYS A 3 -19.32 15.61 4.11
CA LYS A 3 -17.97 15.17 3.76
C LYS A 3 -17.43 14.39 4.96
N GLY A 4 -17.31 13.08 4.84
CA GLY A 4 -16.72 12.25 5.86
C GLY A 4 -15.30 12.74 6.12
N ARG A 5 -14.95 12.93 7.38
CA ARG A 5 -13.55 13.17 7.78
C ARG A 5 -12.97 11.85 8.26
N VAL A 6 -11.77 11.56 7.82
CA VAL A 6 -10.98 10.49 8.43
C VAL A 6 -10.79 10.81 9.92
N ASP A 7 -10.92 9.83 10.78
CA ASP A 7 -10.66 9.99 12.21
C ASP A 7 -9.17 10.37 12.40
N ALA A 8 -8.94 11.66 12.62
CA ALA A 8 -7.58 12.22 12.76
C ALA A 8 -6.83 11.71 14.00
N SER A 9 -7.53 11.08 14.95
CA SER A 9 -6.87 10.41 16.08
C SER A 9 -6.21 9.10 15.68
N LYS A 10 -6.63 8.50 14.56
CA LYS A 10 -6.16 7.19 14.07
C LYS A 10 -5.35 7.29 12.80
N TRP A 11 -5.66 8.26 11.93
CA TRP A 11 -5.11 8.35 10.57
C TRP A 11 -4.70 9.78 10.23
N ARG A 12 -3.60 9.91 9.53
CA ARG A 12 -3.10 11.19 9.01
C ARG A 12 -2.64 11.03 7.56
N ILE A 13 -2.74 12.10 6.78
CA ILE A 13 -2.05 12.18 5.49
C ILE A 13 -0.55 12.01 5.74
N LEU A 14 0.09 11.15 4.98
CA LEU A 14 1.53 10.99 5.06
C LEU A 14 2.23 12.14 4.36
N SER A 15 3.30 12.61 4.98
CA SER A 15 4.21 13.61 4.45
C SER A 15 5.65 13.19 4.72
N PHE A 16 6.55 13.63 3.87
CA PHE A 16 7.95 13.30 3.96
C PHE A 16 8.81 14.59 3.84
N PRO A 17 9.80 14.79 4.72
CA PRO A 17 10.72 15.92 4.60
C PRO A 17 11.69 15.69 3.44
N MET A 18 11.80 16.66 2.54
CA MET A 18 12.63 16.58 1.32
C MET A 18 14.08 17.06 1.52
N GLY A 19 14.50 17.37 2.73
CA GLY A 19 15.89 17.72 3.05
C GLY A 19 16.31 19.17 2.81
N ASP A 20 15.54 19.93 2.05
CA ASP A 20 15.74 21.36 1.76
C ASP A 20 14.81 22.28 2.58
N GLY A 21 14.18 21.74 3.60
CA GLY A 21 13.14 22.39 4.39
C GLY A 21 11.74 22.29 3.79
N GLN A 22 11.60 21.69 2.61
CA GLN A 22 10.30 21.38 2.02
C GLN A 22 9.76 20.06 2.56
N THR A 23 8.45 19.95 2.55
CA THR A 23 7.74 18.71 2.92
C THR A 23 6.89 18.28 1.75
N TRP A 24 7.11 17.07 1.28
CA TRP A 24 6.23 16.42 0.32
C TRP A 24 5.04 15.82 1.05
N THR A 25 3.83 16.11 0.59
CA THR A 25 2.60 15.55 1.16
C THR A 25 1.87 14.73 0.08
N TRP A 26 1.55 13.49 0.41
CA TRP A 26 0.84 12.60 -0.50
C TRP A 26 -0.67 12.84 -0.42
N GLU A 27 -1.08 13.96 -0.98
CA GLU A 27 -2.46 14.43 -1.00
C GLU A 27 -2.86 14.90 -2.40
N GLU A 28 -3.92 14.30 -2.92
CA GLU A 28 -4.54 14.71 -4.16
C GLU A 28 -5.62 15.77 -3.90
N PRO A 29 -5.56 16.95 -4.55
CA PRO A 29 -6.48 18.05 -4.27
C PRO A 29 -7.95 17.72 -4.51
N LYS A 30 -8.23 16.75 -5.40
CA LYS A 30 -9.59 16.31 -5.74
C LYS A 30 -10.03 15.06 -4.98
N ALA A 31 -9.26 14.60 -4.02
CA ALA A 31 -9.63 13.44 -3.21
C ALA A 31 -10.97 13.67 -2.50
N ARG A 32 -11.84 12.69 -2.58
CA ARG A 32 -13.11 12.63 -1.85
C ARG A 32 -13.07 11.48 -0.87
N ILE A 33 -13.49 11.74 0.35
CA ILE A 33 -13.46 10.77 1.44
C ILE A 33 -14.87 10.61 1.96
N GLU A 34 -15.28 9.37 2.07
CA GLU A 34 -16.52 8.97 2.72
C GLU A 34 -16.18 7.99 3.85
N SER A 35 -16.43 8.37 5.07
CA SER A 35 -16.22 7.52 6.23
C SER A 35 -17.55 7.12 6.85
N SER A 36 -17.63 5.87 7.29
CA SER A 36 -18.78 5.33 8.03
C SER A 36 -18.26 4.48 9.19
N VAL A 37 -19.16 4.02 10.06
CA VAL A 37 -18.85 3.07 11.12
C VAL A 37 -18.26 1.75 10.58
N ASN A 38 -18.54 1.45 9.31
CA ASN A 38 -18.16 0.20 8.66
C ASN A 38 -16.89 0.31 7.79
N GLY A 39 -16.27 1.50 7.68
CA GLY A 39 -15.05 1.64 6.89
C GLY A 39 -14.87 3.01 6.24
N LEU A 40 -13.87 3.08 5.40
CA LEU A 40 -13.45 4.24 4.65
C LEU A 40 -13.57 3.96 3.16
N ALA A 41 -14.16 4.89 2.41
CA ALA A 41 -14.04 4.96 0.96
C ALA A 41 -13.27 6.22 0.58
N LEU A 42 -12.32 6.07 -0.32
CA LEU A 42 -11.49 7.14 -0.86
C LEU A 42 -11.59 7.11 -2.37
N THR A 43 -11.87 8.27 -2.98
CA THR A 43 -11.92 8.42 -4.44
C THR A 43 -10.96 9.52 -4.86
N VAL A 44 -10.11 9.23 -5.83
CA VAL A 44 -9.32 10.21 -6.58
C VAL A 44 -9.69 10.07 -8.06
N ASP A 45 -10.28 11.11 -8.63
CA ASP A 45 -10.75 11.08 -10.01
C ASP A 45 -10.79 12.49 -10.64
N PRO A 46 -9.85 12.78 -11.56
CA PRO A 46 -8.63 12.03 -11.86
C PRO A 46 -7.49 12.30 -10.88
N PHE A 47 -6.42 11.52 -10.92
CA PHE A 47 -5.13 11.92 -10.37
C PHE A 47 -4.63 13.18 -11.09
N THR A 48 -4.07 14.12 -10.36
CA THR A 48 -3.69 15.44 -10.90
C THR A 48 -2.25 15.84 -10.62
N ARG A 49 -1.63 15.24 -9.61
CA ARG A 49 -0.23 15.55 -9.30
C ARG A 49 0.70 14.97 -10.36
N ARG A 50 1.47 15.82 -11.00
CA ARG A 50 2.51 15.46 -11.94
C ARG A 50 3.87 15.59 -11.30
N HIS A 51 4.72 14.64 -11.62
CA HIS A 51 6.14 14.67 -11.29
C HIS A 51 6.95 14.46 -12.57
N ASP A 52 8.00 15.25 -12.74
CA ASP A 52 8.86 15.15 -13.91
C ASP A 52 9.87 14.00 -13.80
N GLN A 53 10.00 13.44 -12.59
CA GLN A 53 10.87 12.32 -12.30
C GLN A 53 10.10 11.26 -11.52
N VAL A 54 10.22 10.01 -11.92
CA VAL A 54 9.72 8.90 -11.10
C VAL A 54 10.70 8.72 -9.95
N HIS A 55 10.36 9.34 -8.86
CA HIS A 55 10.90 9.02 -7.57
C HIS A 55 9.78 8.34 -6.78
N MET A 56 10.07 7.32 -5.97
CA MET A 56 9.05 6.62 -5.17
C MET A 56 8.22 7.58 -4.29
N PHE A 57 8.81 8.73 -3.93
CA PHE A 57 8.15 9.76 -3.14
C PHE A 57 7.31 10.72 -3.98
N ASP A 58 7.49 10.71 -5.29
CA ASP A 58 6.89 11.67 -6.22
C ASP A 58 5.69 11.11 -6.97
N ASP A 59 5.42 9.81 -6.85
CA ASP A 59 4.30 9.20 -7.55
C ASP A 59 2.96 9.77 -7.07
N PRO A 60 2.04 10.08 -8.01
CA PRO A 60 0.71 10.55 -7.66
C PRO A 60 0.02 9.59 -6.71
N LYS A 61 -0.32 10.07 -5.54
CA LYS A 61 -0.99 9.25 -4.53
C LYS A 61 -1.76 10.08 -3.51
N GLN A 62 -2.79 9.45 -3.00
CA GLN A 62 -3.49 9.88 -1.79
C GLN A 62 -3.22 8.84 -0.72
N LEU A 63 -2.39 9.15 0.27
CA LEU A 63 -1.93 8.15 1.23
C LEU A 63 -2.16 8.58 2.67
N TYR A 64 -2.91 7.75 3.39
CA TYR A 64 -3.09 7.84 4.84
C TYR A 64 -2.21 6.81 5.55
N GLY A 65 -1.57 7.23 6.62
CA GLY A 65 -0.88 6.35 7.56
C GLY A 65 -1.52 6.38 8.94
N SER A 66 -1.39 5.30 9.68
CA SER A 66 -1.83 5.24 11.07
C SER A 66 -1.02 6.22 11.93
N THR A 67 -1.69 6.86 12.91
CA THR A 67 -1.02 7.78 13.86
C THR A 67 -0.18 7.03 14.89
N ARG A 68 -0.44 5.74 15.08
CA ARG A 68 0.34 4.84 15.93
C ARG A 68 1.02 3.77 15.09
N THR A 69 2.11 3.24 15.60
CA THR A 69 2.74 2.02 15.08
C THR A 69 2.20 0.77 15.79
N PHE A 70 2.44 -0.38 15.16
CA PHE A 70 2.04 -1.70 15.65
C PHE A 70 3.31 -2.55 15.78
N PRO A 71 3.67 -3.02 16.98
CA PRO A 71 4.87 -3.81 17.17
C PRO A 71 4.79 -5.16 16.47
N VAL A 72 5.90 -5.59 15.87
CA VAL A 72 6.08 -6.95 15.38
C VAL A 72 6.62 -7.81 16.52
N SER A 73 5.93 -8.91 16.80
CA SER A 73 6.37 -9.82 17.87
C SER A 73 7.59 -10.61 17.42
N PRO A 74 8.62 -10.74 18.27
CA PRO A 74 9.80 -11.54 17.94
C PRO A 74 9.56 -13.06 18.05
N ASP A 75 8.54 -13.49 18.77
CA ASP A 75 8.28 -14.89 19.13
C ASP A 75 6.89 -15.41 18.71
N ARG A 76 6.07 -14.56 18.09
CA ARG A 76 4.72 -14.89 17.60
C ARG A 76 4.52 -14.32 16.23
N VAL A 77 3.65 -14.95 15.43
CA VAL A 77 3.26 -14.40 14.14
C VAL A 77 2.39 -13.16 14.34
N THR A 78 2.83 -12.04 13.81
CA THR A 78 2.07 -10.79 13.79
C THR A 78 1.20 -10.75 12.54
N VAL A 79 -0.09 -10.53 12.71
CA VAL A 79 -1.07 -10.56 11.63
C VAL A 79 -1.75 -9.22 11.48
N PHE A 80 -1.79 -8.73 10.25
CA PHE A 80 -2.52 -7.54 9.81
C PHE A 80 -3.57 -7.97 8.80
N GLU A 81 -4.82 -7.61 9.04
CA GLU A 81 -5.94 -7.98 8.15
C GLU A 81 -6.79 -6.77 7.82
N VAL A 82 -7.33 -6.77 6.60
CA VAL A 82 -8.29 -5.76 6.12
C VAL A 82 -9.19 -6.38 5.06
N GLU A 83 -10.42 -5.91 4.96
CA GLU A 83 -11.22 -6.06 3.76
C GLU A 83 -10.97 -4.86 2.86
N MET A 84 -10.56 -5.10 1.61
CA MET A 84 -10.30 -4.04 0.64
C MET A 84 -10.92 -4.38 -0.72
N GLY A 85 -11.46 -3.35 -1.38
CA GLY A 85 -11.91 -3.41 -2.77
C GLY A 85 -11.43 -2.19 -3.53
N CYS A 86 -11.35 -2.33 -4.85
CA CYS A 86 -10.94 -1.26 -5.75
C CYS A 86 -11.78 -1.24 -7.02
N GLU A 87 -12.04 -0.03 -7.51
CA GLU A 87 -12.54 0.24 -8.86
C GLU A 87 -11.66 1.34 -9.47
N THR A 88 -11.26 1.16 -10.72
CA THR A 88 -10.42 2.13 -11.44
C THR A 88 -11.16 2.74 -12.63
N TYR A 89 -10.81 3.96 -12.99
CA TYR A 89 -11.46 4.77 -14.02
C TYR A 89 -10.46 5.21 -15.07
N ARG A 90 -10.78 5.03 -16.35
CA ARG A 90 -9.93 5.46 -17.49
C ARG A 90 -8.48 4.99 -17.35
N SER A 91 -8.28 3.84 -16.72
CA SER A 91 -7.01 3.19 -16.51
C SER A 91 -6.92 1.88 -17.29
N ASN A 92 -5.71 1.40 -17.48
CA ASN A 92 -5.49 0.01 -17.84
C ASN A 92 -5.52 -0.84 -16.56
N ALA A 93 -6.71 -1.28 -16.15
CA ALA A 93 -6.88 -2.07 -14.93
C ALA A 93 -6.17 -3.45 -14.97
N GLY A 94 -5.67 -3.86 -16.13
CA GLY A 94 -4.76 -5.00 -16.29
C GLY A 94 -3.31 -4.69 -15.92
N ASP A 95 -2.94 -3.42 -15.75
CA ASP A 95 -1.61 -2.97 -15.29
C ASP A 95 -1.69 -2.54 -13.82
N LEU A 96 -1.00 -3.28 -12.96
CA LEU A 96 -0.95 -2.99 -11.53
C LEU A 96 -0.29 -1.65 -11.17
N ARG A 97 0.29 -0.94 -12.15
CA ARG A 97 0.92 0.37 -11.93
C ARG A 97 0.03 1.54 -12.31
N ASP A 98 -1.01 1.31 -13.11
CA ASP A 98 -1.72 2.43 -13.75
C ASP A 98 -2.71 3.15 -12.83
N ALA A 99 -3.41 2.45 -11.97
CA ALA A 99 -4.16 2.99 -10.84
C ALA A 99 -4.54 1.83 -9.91
N PHE A 100 -4.40 2.00 -8.62
CA PHE A 100 -4.76 0.94 -7.66
C PHE A 100 -5.08 1.48 -6.27
N ALA A 101 -5.77 0.66 -5.49
CA ALA A 101 -5.89 0.80 -4.03
C ALA A 101 -4.84 -0.08 -3.35
N GLY A 102 -4.23 0.44 -2.27
CA GLY A 102 -3.21 -0.27 -1.49
C GLY A 102 -3.59 -0.42 -0.02
N PHE A 103 -3.26 -1.58 0.53
CA PHE A 103 -3.14 -1.86 1.96
C PHE A 103 -1.65 -2.07 2.25
N ILE A 104 -1.07 -1.20 3.06
CA ILE A 104 0.37 -0.98 3.12
C ILE A 104 0.84 -1.15 4.55
N LEU A 105 1.89 -1.93 4.73
CA LEU A 105 2.60 -2.09 6.00
C LEU A 105 4.01 -1.54 5.83
N MET A 106 4.35 -0.50 6.58
CA MET A 106 5.61 0.24 6.44
C MET A 106 6.39 0.21 7.75
N ASP A 107 7.62 -0.29 7.71
CA ASP A 107 8.61 -0.06 8.77
C ASP A 107 9.68 0.91 8.25
N PHE A 108 9.53 2.19 8.53
CA PHE A 108 10.48 3.22 8.13
C PHE A 108 11.84 3.10 8.83
N SER A 109 11.94 2.37 9.94
CA SER A 109 13.21 2.15 10.64
C SER A 109 14.12 1.16 9.94
N THR A 110 13.54 0.28 9.13
CA THR A 110 14.26 -0.76 8.36
C THR A 110 14.12 -0.60 6.85
N GLY A 111 13.19 0.24 6.41
CA GLY A 111 12.82 0.40 5.00
C GLY A 111 11.89 -0.71 4.49
N MET A 112 11.52 -1.70 5.30
CA MET A 112 10.69 -2.82 4.86
C MET A 112 9.24 -2.42 4.63
N ILE A 113 8.71 -2.80 3.48
CA ILE A 113 7.33 -2.57 3.04
C ILE A 113 6.70 -3.89 2.60
N PHE A 114 5.46 -4.10 3.00
CA PHE A 114 4.67 -5.29 2.67
C PHE A 114 3.27 -4.83 2.28
N ASP A 115 2.91 -4.92 1.00
CA ASP A 115 1.64 -4.38 0.52
C ASP A 115 0.79 -5.42 -0.18
N PHE A 116 -0.53 -5.24 -0.06
CA PHE A 116 -1.49 -5.70 -1.05
C PHE A 116 -1.99 -4.54 -1.89
N ILE A 117 -2.14 -4.77 -3.19
CA ILE A 117 -2.68 -3.79 -4.13
C ILE A 117 -3.77 -4.41 -4.99
N SER A 118 -4.73 -3.60 -5.42
CA SER A 118 -5.81 -4.03 -6.31
C SER A 118 -6.19 -2.93 -7.29
N THR A 119 -6.37 -3.31 -8.56
CA THR A 119 -6.92 -2.43 -9.61
C THR A 119 -8.42 -2.63 -9.82
N GLY A 120 -9.03 -3.59 -9.13
CA GLY A 120 -10.40 -4.06 -9.40
C GLY A 120 -10.49 -5.14 -10.49
N GLN A 121 -9.42 -5.40 -11.27
CA GLN A 121 -9.34 -6.53 -12.20
C GLN A 121 -8.19 -7.48 -11.86
N LYS A 122 -7.18 -6.95 -11.17
CA LYS A 122 -6.03 -7.70 -10.69
C LYS A 122 -5.78 -7.44 -9.22
N ILE A 123 -5.22 -8.43 -8.55
CA ILE A 123 -4.64 -8.33 -7.23
C ILE A 123 -3.13 -8.53 -7.39
N GLY A 124 -2.35 -7.72 -6.71
CA GLY A 124 -0.91 -7.83 -6.62
C GLY A 124 -0.42 -7.67 -5.19
N ALA A 125 0.84 -7.99 -4.97
CA ALA A 125 1.57 -7.65 -3.76
C ALA A 125 2.82 -6.87 -4.11
N ILE A 126 3.21 -5.95 -3.23
CA ILE A 126 4.53 -5.31 -3.29
C ILE A 126 5.30 -5.78 -2.06
N TYR A 127 6.49 -6.26 -2.31
CA TYR A 127 7.47 -6.59 -1.29
C TYR A 127 8.74 -5.83 -1.60
N GLU A 128 9.09 -4.89 -0.71
CA GLU A 128 10.21 -4.03 -0.99
C GLU A 128 10.99 -3.64 0.26
N ARG A 129 12.22 -3.21 0.04
CA ARG A 129 13.01 -2.44 0.97
C ARG A 129 13.35 -1.12 0.33
N LEU A 130 12.69 -0.06 0.81
CA LEU A 130 12.84 1.29 0.28
C LEU A 130 14.25 1.82 0.46
N LEU A 131 14.74 2.56 -0.52
CA LEU A 131 15.94 3.38 -0.38
C LEU A 131 15.62 4.60 0.48
N ILE A 132 15.86 4.50 1.78
CA ILE A 132 15.65 5.58 2.74
C ILE A 132 17.02 6.11 3.17
N PRO A 133 17.34 7.41 2.97
CA PRO A 133 18.63 7.99 3.36
C PRO A 133 18.96 7.67 4.83
N ARG A 134 20.17 7.16 5.08
CA ARG A 134 20.71 6.74 6.39
C ARG A 134 20.06 5.48 7.00
N VAL A 135 19.14 4.83 6.31
CA VAL A 135 18.50 3.57 6.75
C VAL A 135 18.84 2.43 5.80
N THR A 136 18.78 2.69 4.52
CA THR A 136 19.07 1.70 3.47
C THR A 136 20.01 2.29 2.44
N ASP A 137 20.74 1.46 1.74
CA ASP A 137 21.61 1.79 0.61
C ASP A 137 21.11 1.12 -0.68
N GLU A 138 21.66 1.54 -1.82
CA GLU A 138 21.28 1.02 -3.14
C GLU A 138 21.50 -0.50 -3.28
N GLU A 139 22.51 -1.05 -2.61
CA GLU A 139 22.84 -2.49 -2.70
C GLU A 139 21.82 -3.35 -1.97
N THR A 140 21.17 -2.80 -0.96
CA THR A 140 20.20 -3.52 -0.11
C THR A 140 18.76 -3.15 -0.37
N ALA A 141 18.51 -2.08 -1.15
CA ALA A 141 17.17 -1.70 -1.59
C ALA A 141 16.68 -2.63 -2.72
N PHE A 142 15.40 -2.94 -2.69
CA PHE A 142 14.75 -3.72 -3.76
C PHE A 142 13.25 -3.44 -3.79
N THR A 143 12.62 -3.68 -4.95
CA THR A 143 11.17 -3.63 -5.13
C THR A 143 10.72 -4.79 -6.00
N TYR A 144 9.84 -5.63 -5.47
CA TYR A 144 9.19 -6.71 -6.20
C TYR A 144 7.70 -6.43 -6.30
N LEU A 145 7.20 -6.35 -7.52
CA LEU A 145 5.77 -6.36 -7.84
C LEU A 145 5.36 -7.78 -8.21
N ILE A 146 4.52 -8.39 -7.42
CA ILE A 146 4.16 -9.80 -7.51
C ILE A 146 2.73 -9.93 -8.04
N GLU A 147 2.57 -10.71 -9.09
CA GLU A 147 1.29 -11.24 -9.57
C GLU A 147 1.22 -12.74 -9.27
N ALA A 148 0.06 -13.24 -8.88
CA ALA A 148 -0.16 -14.66 -8.61
C ALA A 148 -1.27 -15.24 -9.50
N PRO A 149 -1.05 -15.36 -10.81
CA PRO A 149 -2.09 -15.75 -11.78
C PRO A 149 -2.65 -17.15 -11.51
N PHE A 150 -1.90 -18.03 -10.86
CA PHE A 150 -2.28 -19.40 -10.54
C PHE A 150 -2.91 -19.55 -9.14
N SER A 151 -3.06 -18.49 -8.38
CA SER A 151 -3.69 -18.53 -7.04
C SER A 151 -5.17 -18.94 -7.07
N GLY A 152 -5.82 -18.82 -8.22
CA GLY A 152 -7.26 -19.04 -8.37
C GLY A 152 -8.11 -17.94 -7.73
N ILE A 153 -7.49 -16.83 -7.30
CA ILE A 153 -8.20 -15.67 -6.77
C ILE A 153 -8.62 -14.78 -7.95
N ARG A 154 -9.91 -14.45 -7.99
CA ARG A 154 -10.49 -13.59 -9.03
C ARG A 154 -11.12 -12.38 -8.39
N THR A 155 -10.85 -11.19 -8.96
CA THR A 155 -11.47 -9.94 -8.53
C THR A 155 -12.24 -9.27 -9.69
N GLU A 156 -13.12 -8.36 -9.33
CA GLU A 156 -13.91 -7.51 -10.22
C GLU A 156 -14.05 -6.12 -9.59
N PRO A 157 -14.40 -5.08 -10.35
CA PRO A 157 -14.49 -3.72 -9.85
C PRO A 157 -15.38 -3.62 -8.59
N GLY A 158 -14.83 -3.02 -7.54
CA GLY A 158 -15.51 -2.80 -6.25
C GLY A 158 -15.64 -4.03 -5.35
N LYS A 159 -15.26 -5.22 -5.81
CA LYS A 159 -15.35 -6.43 -5.00
C LYS A 159 -14.40 -6.37 -3.81
N LEU A 160 -14.95 -6.61 -2.63
CA LEU A 160 -14.19 -6.72 -1.39
C LEU A 160 -13.57 -8.12 -1.27
N HIS A 161 -12.29 -8.15 -0.93
CA HIS A 161 -11.55 -9.35 -0.54
C HIS A 161 -10.98 -9.17 0.86
N GLN A 162 -10.83 -10.25 1.60
CA GLN A 162 -10.10 -10.25 2.85
C GLN A 162 -8.61 -10.45 2.57
N TYR A 163 -7.81 -9.44 2.88
CA TYR A 163 -6.36 -9.50 2.78
C TYR A 163 -5.74 -9.69 4.15
N SER A 164 -4.73 -10.55 4.23
CA SER A 164 -3.96 -10.76 5.44
C SER A 164 -2.48 -10.80 5.11
N ILE A 165 -1.68 -10.05 5.87
CA ILE A 165 -0.21 -10.10 5.81
C ILE A 165 0.26 -10.59 7.16
N ARG A 166 1.04 -11.66 7.16
CA ARG A 166 1.58 -12.32 8.35
C ARG A 166 3.08 -12.18 8.36
N ILE A 167 3.62 -11.70 9.47
CA ILE A 167 5.06 -11.53 9.69
C ILE A 167 5.48 -12.44 10.84
N ASP A 168 6.34 -13.40 10.53
CA ASP A 168 7.01 -14.30 11.46
C ASP A 168 8.48 -13.85 11.57
N ALA A 169 8.77 -13.00 12.54
CA ALA A 169 10.10 -12.43 12.70
C ALA A 169 11.13 -13.52 13.06
N ALA A 170 10.77 -14.48 13.91
CA ALA A 170 11.65 -15.58 14.31
C ALA A 170 12.09 -16.43 13.13
N LYS A 171 11.19 -16.65 12.16
CA LYS A 171 11.50 -17.42 10.94
C LYS A 171 11.97 -16.52 9.78
N ARG A 172 12.07 -15.20 9.98
CA ARG A 172 12.37 -14.21 8.93
C ARG A 172 11.50 -14.42 7.69
N ARG A 173 10.19 -14.52 7.90
CA ARG A 173 9.21 -14.88 6.88
C ARG A 173 8.06 -13.88 6.87
N ALA A 174 7.58 -13.55 5.67
CA ALA A 174 6.35 -12.81 5.46
C ALA A 174 5.45 -13.56 4.47
N GLU A 175 4.15 -13.58 4.74
CA GLU A 175 3.17 -14.32 3.93
C GLU A 175 1.95 -13.45 3.66
N TRP A 176 1.50 -13.44 2.41
CA TRP A 176 0.32 -12.72 1.95
C TRP A 176 -0.80 -13.73 1.65
N PHE A 177 -1.99 -13.45 2.18
CA PHE A 177 -3.19 -14.25 1.95
C PHE A 177 -4.32 -13.36 1.44
N ALA A 178 -5.05 -13.81 0.43
CA ALA A 178 -6.28 -13.20 -0.02
C ALA A 178 -7.40 -14.25 0.04
N ASP A 179 -8.51 -13.93 0.72
CA ASP A 179 -9.64 -14.84 1.00
C ASP A 179 -9.19 -16.18 1.60
N GLY A 180 -8.22 -16.14 2.51
CA GLY A 180 -7.65 -17.32 3.18
C GLY A 180 -6.72 -18.17 2.33
N LYS A 181 -6.49 -17.84 1.06
CA LYS A 181 -5.55 -18.54 0.17
C LYS A 181 -4.22 -17.84 0.15
N THR A 182 -3.13 -18.61 0.14
CA THR A 182 -1.77 -18.06 -0.02
C THR A 182 -1.67 -17.37 -1.38
N PHE A 183 -1.26 -16.11 -1.34
CA PHE A 183 -1.00 -15.30 -2.52
C PHE A 183 0.50 -15.27 -2.84
N PHE A 184 1.32 -14.99 -1.82
CA PHE A 184 2.78 -14.92 -1.93
C PHE A 184 3.42 -15.26 -0.58
N LYS A 185 4.68 -15.69 -0.62
CA LYS A 185 5.50 -15.96 0.54
C LYS A 185 6.93 -15.50 0.28
N ALA A 186 7.48 -14.72 1.19
CA ALA A 186 8.88 -14.33 1.23
C ALA A 186 9.57 -15.06 2.37
N GLU A 187 10.62 -15.82 2.03
CA GLU A 187 11.54 -16.43 2.99
C GLU A 187 12.81 -15.60 3.08
N GLY A 188 13.44 -15.59 4.24
CA GLY A 188 14.68 -14.87 4.47
C GLY A 188 14.53 -13.35 4.38
N VAL A 189 13.48 -12.78 4.96
CA VAL A 189 13.30 -11.31 5.06
C VAL A 189 14.63 -10.69 5.53
N PRO A 190 15.23 -9.76 4.76
CA PRO A 190 16.63 -9.37 4.96
C PRO A 190 16.89 -8.64 6.28
N VAL A 191 15.86 -7.90 6.75
CA VAL A 191 15.91 -7.18 8.02
C VAL A 191 14.61 -7.45 8.77
N GLU A 192 14.72 -7.72 10.05
CA GLU A 192 13.58 -7.96 10.93
C GLU A 192 12.78 -6.66 11.13
N PRO A 193 11.50 -6.60 10.69
CA PRO A 193 10.65 -5.46 10.96
C PRO A 193 10.34 -5.38 12.46
N LYS A 194 10.30 -4.17 13.00
CA LYS A 194 10.07 -3.93 14.44
C LYS A 194 8.73 -3.29 14.74
N GLU A 195 8.42 -2.22 14.00
CA GLU A 195 7.21 -1.45 14.22
C GLU A 195 6.60 -1.05 12.89
N ILE A 196 5.37 -1.47 12.67
CA ILE A 196 4.65 -1.24 11.43
C ILE A 196 3.73 -0.02 11.57
N MET A 197 3.88 0.95 10.70
CA MET A 197 2.84 1.90 10.35
C MET A 197 1.94 1.27 9.30
N VAL A 198 0.64 1.28 9.53
CA VAL A 198 -0.34 0.80 8.55
C VAL A 198 -0.79 1.95 7.68
N GLY A 199 -0.86 1.72 6.37
CA GLY A 199 -1.33 2.71 5.41
C GLY A 199 -2.42 2.16 4.50
N TRP A 200 -3.19 3.08 3.95
CA TRP A 200 -4.09 2.86 2.83
C TRP A 200 -4.15 4.08 1.93
N GLY A 201 -4.31 3.82 0.68
CA GLY A 201 -4.32 4.91 -0.29
C GLY A 201 -4.61 4.46 -1.71
N LEU A 202 -4.65 5.45 -2.58
CA LEU A 202 -4.77 5.29 -4.02
C LEU A 202 -3.50 5.79 -4.70
N PHE A 203 -3.04 5.06 -5.70
CA PHE A 203 -1.74 5.27 -6.31
C PHE A 203 -1.78 5.13 -7.81
N THR A 204 -0.79 5.73 -8.46
CA THR A 204 -0.33 5.36 -9.79
C THR A 204 1.20 5.36 -9.79
N LEU A 205 1.80 4.31 -10.35
CA LEU A 205 3.26 4.05 -10.35
C LEU A 205 3.80 3.88 -11.77
N ASN A 206 3.16 4.49 -12.77
CA ASN A 206 3.65 4.37 -14.14
C ASN A 206 5.08 4.89 -14.25
N PRO A 207 5.99 4.12 -14.87
CA PRO A 207 7.40 4.49 -14.99
C PRO A 207 7.58 5.73 -15.87
N VAL A 208 8.69 6.44 -15.69
CA VAL A 208 9.09 7.53 -16.57
C VAL A 208 9.35 7.00 -17.97
N ASP A 209 8.71 7.61 -18.95
CA ASP A 209 9.07 7.45 -20.36
C ASP A 209 10.31 8.29 -20.65
N PRO A 210 11.40 7.72 -21.22
CA PRO A 210 12.64 8.45 -21.48
C PRO A 210 12.48 9.68 -22.43
N VAL A 211 11.43 9.67 -23.24
CA VAL A 211 11.16 10.74 -24.22
C VAL A 211 10.12 11.72 -23.71
N LYS A 212 9.07 11.22 -23.07
CA LYS A 212 7.91 12.01 -22.64
C LYS A 212 7.99 12.49 -21.19
N GLY A 213 8.96 12.00 -20.42
CA GLY A 213 9.05 12.25 -19.00
C GLY A 213 8.02 11.43 -18.18
N SER A 214 7.52 11.97 -17.10
CA SER A 214 6.50 11.28 -16.29
C SER A 214 5.21 11.08 -17.06
N VAL A 215 4.76 9.83 -17.19
CA VAL A 215 3.48 9.43 -17.78
C VAL A 215 2.50 8.93 -16.70
N SER A 216 2.82 9.15 -15.44
CA SER A 216 2.02 8.68 -14.28
C SER A 216 0.61 9.27 -14.24
N VAL A 217 0.37 10.39 -14.92
CA VAL A 217 -0.95 11.05 -14.96
C VAL A 217 -1.41 11.19 -16.40
N HIS A 218 -2.47 10.46 -16.76
CA HIS A 218 -3.09 10.51 -18.09
C HIS A 218 -4.63 10.63 -18.03
N GLY A 219 -5.18 11.00 -16.85
CA GLY A 219 -6.62 11.15 -16.65
C GLY A 219 -7.28 9.99 -15.90
N GLN A 220 -6.51 9.00 -15.49
CA GLN A 220 -7.00 7.86 -14.69
C GLN A 220 -7.40 8.29 -13.29
N GLY A 221 -8.21 7.45 -12.66
CA GLY A 221 -8.65 7.60 -11.28
C GLY A 221 -8.96 6.26 -10.64
N ALA A 222 -9.22 6.29 -9.34
CA ALA A 222 -9.62 5.11 -8.59
C ALA A 222 -10.54 5.43 -7.41
N THR A 223 -11.31 4.44 -7.01
CA THR A 223 -11.98 4.37 -5.70
C THR A 223 -11.50 3.13 -4.96
N GLY A 224 -11.04 3.32 -3.74
CA GLY A 224 -10.70 2.25 -2.81
C GLY A 224 -11.65 2.24 -1.62
N VAL A 225 -11.97 1.06 -1.13
CA VAL A 225 -12.77 0.84 0.08
C VAL A 225 -12.01 -0.05 1.03
N TRP A 226 -11.87 0.37 2.29
CA TRP A 226 -11.21 -0.40 3.35
C TRP A 226 -12.15 -0.55 4.55
N LYS A 227 -12.24 -1.77 5.07
CA LYS A 227 -13.12 -2.12 6.20
C LYS A 227 -12.45 -3.12 7.13
N ASN A 228 -12.93 -3.21 8.35
CA ASN A 228 -12.64 -4.30 9.29
C ASN A 228 -11.15 -4.53 9.51
N PHE A 229 -10.34 -3.45 9.58
CA PHE A 229 -8.93 -3.58 9.91
C PHE A 229 -8.74 -4.25 11.28
N ARG A 230 -7.87 -5.26 11.33
CA ARG A 230 -7.48 -5.99 12.55
C ARG A 230 -5.97 -6.17 12.62
N TYR A 231 -5.47 -6.10 13.84
CA TYR A 231 -4.10 -6.44 14.21
C TYR A 231 -4.15 -7.40 15.40
N TYR A 232 -3.45 -8.53 15.31
CA TYR A 232 -3.39 -9.50 16.36
C TYR A 232 -2.16 -10.41 16.25
N LEU A 233 -1.87 -11.12 17.33
CA LEU A 233 -0.79 -12.09 17.38
C LEU A 233 -1.37 -13.51 17.40
N THR A 234 -0.72 -14.44 16.68
CA THR A 234 -1.07 -15.86 16.70
C THR A 234 0.17 -16.70 16.99
N SER A 235 -0.02 -17.97 17.39
CA SER A 235 1.10 -18.90 17.53
C SER A 235 1.78 -19.16 16.20
N THR A 236 3.07 -19.38 16.22
CA THR A 236 3.81 -19.92 15.07
C THR A 236 3.19 -21.27 14.70
N GLN A 237 2.67 -21.36 13.47
CA GLN A 237 2.32 -22.67 12.90
C GLN A 237 3.60 -23.30 12.40
N ASP A 238 3.85 -24.54 12.77
CA ASP A 238 4.95 -25.37 12.29
C ASP A 238 4.90 -25.63 10.78
#